data_0a6b35e5933fc0ce93981a19bce2ffd2
#
_entry.id   0a6b35e5933fc0ce93981a19bce2ffd2
#
_cell.length_a   1.000
_cell.length_b   1.000
_cell.length_c   1.000
_cell.angle_alpha   90.00
_cell.angle_beta   90.00
_cell.angle_gamma   90.00
#
_symmetry.space_group_name_H-M   'P 1'
#
loop_
_entity.id
_entity.type
_entity.pdbx_description
1 polymer ?
#
loop_
_entity_poly.entity_id
_entity_poly.type
_entity_poly.pdbx_seq_one_letter_code
_entity_poly.pdbx_strand_id
1 'polypeptide(L)'
;YIDILGEPTNLAEIELILATTTLLGKLDFKNFTIRINDRRILKAMAAYSGFPEESYDTVFIILDKMDKIGFEGVAKELEEAGFAKESVEKYLKMFEEITPDTAGVEYCREKLEGFLDKEYADGLKTIIDSVNAVKTAEFKIAFDPTLVRGMSYYTGPIFEIAMDEYGGSVGGGGRYDEMIGKFTGNQTCACGFSIGFERIVMLLLERD
;
A
#
# COMPACT_ATOMS: atom_id res chain seq x y z
N TYR A 1 5.14 10.90 13.95
CA TYR A 1 5.62 9.96 12.92
C TYR A 1 6.99 9.41 13.30
N ILE A 2 7.34 8.28 12.71
CA ILE A 2 8.59 7.56 12.95
C ILE A 2 9.21 7.26 11.59
N ASP A 3 10.53 7.44 11.46
CA ASP A 3 11.30 7.12 10.26
C ASP A 3 12.53 6.27 10.62
N ILE A 4 12.85 5.32 9.77
CA ILE A 4 14.06 4.50 9.84
C ILE A 4 14.90 4.81 8.61
N LEU A 5 16.12 5.28 8.85
CA LEU A 5 17.07 5.66 7.80
C LEU A 5 18.21 4.66 7.73
N GLY A 6 18.63 4.32 6.52
CA GLY A 6 19.81 3.48 6.29
C GLY A 6 19.56 1.97 6.33
N GLU A 7 18.33 1.51 6.56
CA GLU A 7 17.99 0.08 6.53
C GLU A 7 17.40 -0.30 5.17
N PRO A 8 18.15 -1.03 4.32
CA PRO A 8 17.71 -1.40 2.97
C PRO A 8 16.77 -2.60 2.92
N THR A 9 16.71 -3.40 3.99
CA THR A 9 15.87 -4.61 4.03
C THR A 9 14.43 -4.30 4.48
N ASN A 10 13.54 -5.26 4.36
CA ASN A 10 12.15 -5.15 4.82
C ASN A 10 12.01 -5.13 6.36
N LEU A 11 13.11 -5.24 7.09
CA LEU A 11 13.10 -5.08 8.55
C LEU A 11 12.57 -3.71 8.96
N ALA A 12 12.85 -2.65 8.19
CA ALA A 12 12.32 -1.31 8.45
C ALA A 12 10.79 -1.27 8.42
N GLU A 13 10.16 -1.85 7.38
CA GLU A 13 8.70 -1.91 7.27
C GLU A 13 8.10 -2.72 8.41
N ILE A 14 8.67 -3.88 8.73
CA ILE A 14 8.20 -4.75 9.81
C ILE A 14 8.25 -4.00 11.15
N GLU A 15 9.35 -3.35 11.46
CA GLU A 15 9.53 -2.61 12.71
C GLU A 15 8.55 -1.44 12.83
N LEU A 16 8.37 -0.66 11.77
CA LEU A 16 7.44 0.47 11.75
C LEU A 16 5.99 0.03 11.92
N ILE A 17 5.57 -1.03 11.25
CA ILE A 17 4.21 -1.58 11.37
C ILE A 17 3.99 -2.08 12.81
N LEU A 18 4.93 -2.82 13.37
CA LEU A 18 4.83 -3.35 14.73
C LEU A 18 4.81 -2.23 15.79
N ALA A 19 5.67 -1.22 15.67
CA ALA A 19 5.71 -0.09 16.59
C ALA A 19 4.39 0.68 16.58
N THR A 20 3.87 0.98 15.40
CA THR A 20 2.64 1.73 15.21
C THR A 20 1.41 0.96 15.71
N THR A 21 1.30 -0.31 15.34
CA THR A 21 0.16 -1.14 15.75
C THR A 21 0.19 -1.47 17.24
N THR A 22 1.36 -1.65 17.84
CA THR A 22 1.53 -1.80 19.28
C THR A 22 1.06 -0.55 20.03
N LEU A 23 1.39 0.64 19.52
CA LEU A 23 0.90 1.90 20.08
C LEU A 23 -0.62 1.97 20.06
N LEU A 24 -1.25 1.65 18.93
CA LEU A 24 -2.72 1.63 18.81
C LEU A 24 -3.35 0.61 19.76
N GLY A 25 -2.76 -0.57 19.91
CA GLY A 25 -3.20 -1.58 20.87
C GLY A 25 -3.13 -1.10 22.32
N LYS A 26 -2.10 -0.33 22.69
CA LYS A 26 -1.99 0.29 24.03
C LYS A 26 -3.03 1.38 24.27
N LEU A 27 -3.59 1.96 23.21
CA LEU A 27 -4.73 2.89 23.28
C LEU A 27 -6.08 2.16 23.18
N ASP A 28 -6.08 0.85 23.32
CA ASP A 28 -7.24 -0.03 23.24
C ASP A 28 -8.01 0.01 21.91
N PHE A 29 -7.30 0.37 20.81
CA PHE A 29 -7.84 0.18 19.48
C PHE A 29 -7.70 -1.27 19.04
N LYS A 30 -8.80 -1.83 18.52
CA LYS A 30 -8.89 -3.21 18.01
C LYS A 30 -9.59 -3.21 16.67
N ASN A 31 -9.47 -4.33 15.94
CA ASN A 31 -10.18 -4.55 14.67
C ASN A 31 -9.90 -3.49 13.59
N PHE A 32 -8.71 -2.90 13.60
CA PHE A 32 -8.23 -2.11 12.48
C PHE A 32 -7.45 -3.00 11.49
N THR A 33 -7.29 -2.51 10.27
CA THR A 33 -6.57 -3.22 9.21
C THR A 33 -5.38 -2.39 8.75
N ILE A 34 -4.21 -3.01 8.71
CA ILE A 34 -3.07 -2.48 7.94
C ILE A 34 -3.24 -2.94 6.51
N ARG A 35 -3.60 -2.03 5.62
CA ARG A 35 -3.58 -2.25 4.17
C ARG A 35 -2.14 -2.08 3.70
N ILE A 36 -1.64 -3.03 2.93
CA ILE A 36 -0.26 -3.00 2.41
C ILE A 36 -0.25 -3.26 0.90
N ASN A 37 0.59 -2.55 0.19
CA ASN A 37 0.86 -2.72 -1.23
C ASN A 37 2.33 -2.39 -1.51
N ASP A 38 2.72 -2.42 -2.77
CA ASP A 38 4.05 -2.01 -3.23
C ASP A 38 3.91 -1.20 -4.52
N ARG A 39 4.60 -0.07 -4.59
CA ARG A 39 4.62 0.81 -5.78
C ARG A 39 5.04 0.06 -7.04
N ARG A 40 5.93 -0.92 -6.89
CA ARG A 40 6.44 -1.73 -8.01
C ARG A 40 5.39 -2.71 -8.52
N ILE A 41 4.51 -3.23 -7.64
CA ILE A 41 3.34 -4.04 -8.03
C ILE A 41 2.34 -3.17 -8.78
N LEU A 42 2.03 -1.97 -8.30
CA LEU A 42 1.16 -1.02 -9.01
C LEU A 42 1.64 -0.76 -10.44
N LYS A 43 2.92 -0.45 -10.61
CA LYS A 43 3.52 -0.21 -11.93
C LYS A 43 3.51 -1.46 -12.81
N ALA A 44 3.83 -2.62 -12.25
CA ALA A 44 3.84 -3.88 -12.99
C ALA A 44 2.45 -4.27 -13.49
N MET A 45 1.40 -4.07 -12.69
CA MET A 45 0.02 -4.32 -13.10
C MET A 45 -0.41 -3.41 -14.25
N ALA A 46 -0.05 -2.13 -14.19
CA ALA A 46 -0.33 -1.18 -15.26
C ALA A 46 0.42 -1.55 -16.55
N ALA A 47 1.70 -1.90 -16.46
CA ALA A 47 2.52 -2.32 -17.60
C ALA A 47 1.99 -3.61 -18.24
N TYR A 48 1.66 -4.61 -17.44
CA TYR A 48 1.06 -5.87 -17.90
C TYR A 48 -0.25 -5.65 -18.65
N SER A 49 -1.05 -4.68 -18.23
CA SER A 49 -2.34 -4.36 -18.85
C SER A 49 -2.21 -3.54 -20.12
N GLY A 50 -1.02 -3.02 -20.44
CA GLY A 50 -0.74 -2.27 -21.66
C GLY A 50 -0.93 -0.77 -21.54
N PHE A 51 -1.03 -0.21 -20.32
CA PHE A 51 -1.01 1.24 -20.14
C PHE A 51 0.38 1.81 -20.45
N PRO A 52 0.49 2.97 -21.13
CA PRO A 52 1.77 3.61 -21.35
C PRO A 52 2.35 4.17 -20.04
N GLU A 53 3.66 4.11 -19.89
CA GLU A 53 4.35 4.50 -18.64
C GLU A 53 4.07 5.95 -18.25
N GLU A 54 4.02 6.86 -19.22
CA GLU A 54 3.69 8.28 -19.03
C GLU A 54 2.29 8.51 -18.46
N SER A 55 1.41 7.51 -18.53
CA SER A 55 0.02 7.57 -18.06
C SER A 55 -0.20 6.90 -16.71
N TYR A 56 0.82 6.29 -16.10
CA TYR A 56 0.66 5.56 -14.84
C TYR A 56 0.08 6.43 -13.72
N ASP A 57 0.52 7.66 -13.59
CA ASP A 57 0.00 8.56 -12.56
C ASP A 57 -1.51 8.82 -12.72
N THR A 58 -1.97 9.00 -13.96
CA THR A 58 -3.41 9.14 -14.27
C THR A 58 -4.17 7.88 -13.90
N VAL A 59 -3.66 6.70 -14.26
CA VAL A 59 -4.27 5.41 -13.91
C VAL A 59 -4.38 5.26 -12.40
N PHE A 60 -3.34 5.58 -11.65
CA PHE A 60 -3.31 5.43 -10.19
C PHE A 60 -4.23 6.43 -9.48
N ILE A 61 -4.35 7.67 -9.98
CA ILE A 61 -5.32 8.64 -9.46
C ILE A 61 -6.75 8.12 -9.62
N ILE A 62 -7.07 7.49 -10.73
CA ILE A 62 -8.40 6.91 -10.98
C ILE A 62 -8.59 5.67 -10.08
N LEU A 63 -7.57 4.81 -9.98
CA LEU A 63 -7.60 3.62 -9.13
C LEU A 63 -7.83 3.96 -7.66
N ASP A 64 -7.25 5.05 -7.16
CA ASP A 64 -7.41 5.51 -5.78
C ASP A 64 -8.87 5.84 -5.40
N LYS A 65 -9.73 5.99 -6.39
CA LYS A 65 -11.17 6.19 -6.19
C LYS A 65 -11.94 4.87 -6.03
N MET A 66 -11.29 3.72 -6.13
CA MET A 66 -11.95 2.40 -6.12
C MET A 66 -12.93 2.22 -4.97
N ASP A 67 -12.54 2.62 -3.76
CA ASP A 67 -13.38 2.51 -2.56
C ASP A 67 -14.66 3.38 -2.64
N LYS A 68 -14.67 4.42 -3.49
CA LYS A 68 -15.78 5.36 -3.64
C LYS A 68 -16.69 5.04 -4.82
N ILE A 69 -16.11 4.67 -5.96
CA ILE A 69 -16.84 4.53 -7.22
C ILE A 69 -16.92 3.08 -7.73
N GLY A 70 -16.19 2.14 -7.08
CA GLY A 70 -16.18 0.73 -7.43
C GLY A 70 -15.53 0.43 -8.78
N PHE A 71 -15.55 -0.85 -9.16
CA PHE A 71 -14.98 -1.32 -10.44
C PHE A 71 -15.59 -0.65 -11.65
N GLU A 72 -16.91 -0.53 -11.69
CA GLU A 72 -17.63 0.09 -12.85
C GLU A 72 -17.25 1.57 -12.99
N GLY A 73 -17.15 2.30 -11.88
CA GLY A 73 -16.75 3.71 -11.89
C GLY A 73 -15.31 3.90 -12.33
N VAL A 74 -14.40 3.06 -11.86
CA VAL A 74 -12.98 3.07 -12.29
C VAL A 74 -12.86 2.73 -13.76
N ALA A 75 -13.55 1.68 -14.24
CA ALA A 75 -13.58 1.32 -15.66
C ALA A 75 -14.04 2.50 -16.53
N LYS A 76 -15.15 3.13 -16.16
CA LYS A 76 -15.70 4.28 -16.87
C LYS A 76 -14.72 5.45 -16.94
N GLU A 77 -14.13 5.83 -15.81
CA GLU A 77 -13.16 6.94 -15.76
C GLU A 77 -11.90 6.65 -16.58
N LEU A 78 -11.41 5.40 -16.58
CA LEU A 78 -10.27 5.00 -17.41
C LEU A 78 -10.60 5.09 -18.90
N GLU A 79 -11.78 4.63 -19.33
CA GLU A 79 -12.23 4.74 -20.71
C GLU A 79 -12.45 6.21 -21.14
N GLU A 80 -13.03 7.04 -20.27
CA GLU A 80 -13.20 8.48 -20.49
C GLU A 80 -11.85 9.22 -20.59
N ALA A 81 -10.82 8.72 -19.91
CA ALA A 81 -9.45 9.23 -20.02
C ALA A 81 -8.75 8.82 -21.33
N GLY A 82 -9.41 8.01 -22.18
CA GLY A 82 -8.93 7.63 -23.49
C GLY A 82 -8.13 6.32 -23.53
N PHE A 83 -8.14 5.53 -22.47
CA PHE A 83 -7.46 4.23 -22.45
C PHE A 83 -8.27 3.16 -23.20
N ALA A 84 -7.56 2.25 -23.86
CA ALA A 84 -8.18 1.16 -24.61
C ALA A 84 -8.99 0.25 -23.68
N LYS A 85 -10.22 -0.08 -24.12
CA LYS A 85 -11.13 -0.94 -23.35
C LYS A 85 -10.50 -2.29 -22.98
N GLU A 86 -9.75 -2.89 -23.90
CA GLU A 86 -9.03 -4.15 -23.65
C GLU A 86 -8.04 -4.03 -22.49
N SER A 87 -7.30 -2.92 -22.41
CA SER A 87 -6.36 -2.65 -21.30
C SER A 87 -7.11 -2.48 -19.99
N VAL A 88 -8.21 -1.76 -20.00
CA VAL A 88 -9.06 -1.53 -18.81
C VAL A 88 -9.63 -2.86 -18.30
N GLU A 89 -10.20 -3.69 -19.16
CA GLU A 89 -10.74 -5.00 -18.80
C GLU A 89 -9.67 -5.93 -18.24
N LYS A 90 -8.52 -5.99 -18.89
CA LYS A 90 -7.37 -6.79 -18.46
C LYS A 90 -6.85 -6.36 -17.08
N TYR A 91 -6.80 -5.05 -16.84
CA TYR A 91 -6.37 -4.45 -15.57
C TYR A 91 -7.33 -4.80 -14.44
N LEU A 92 -8.60 -4.52 -14.61
CA LEU A 92 -9.62 -4.72 -13.57
C LEU A 92 -9.85 -6.20 -13.25
N LYS A 93 -9.73 -7.08 -14.22
CA LYS A 93 -9.83 -8.54 -14.00
C LYS A 93 -8.80 -9.05 -13.00
N MET A 94 -7.58 -8.50 -12.99
CA MET A 94 -6.57 -8.90 -12.01
C MET A 94 -7.01 -8.59 -10.57
N PHE A 95 -7.65 -7.44 -10.34
CA PHE A 95 -8.13 -7.07 -9.00
C PHE A 95 -9.21 -8.02 -8.49
N GLU A 96 -10.06 -8.56 -9.37
CA GLU A 96 -11.07 -9.55 -9.00
C GLU A 96 -10.47 -10.90 -8.59
N GLU A 97 -9.30 -11.25 -9.13
CA GLU A 97 -8.61 -12.51 -8.88
C GLU A 97 -7.65 -12.45 -7.66
N ILE A 98 -7.28 -11.26 -7.21
CA ILE A 98 -6.34 -11.07 -6.10
C ILE A 98 -7.06 -11.19 -4.76
N THR A 99 -6.60 -12.13 -3.92
CA THR A 99 -7.06 -12.26 -2.53
C THR A 99 -6.26 -11.34 -1.60
N PRO A 100 -6.83 -10.89 -0.45
CA PRO A 100 -6.19 -9.91 0.44
C PRO A 100 -5.15 -10.51 1.40
N ASP A 101 -4.44 -11.53 0.98
CA ASP A 101 -3.48 -12.29 1.75
C ASP A 101 -2.20 -12.59 0.94
N THR A 102 -1.30 -13.40 1.49
CA THR A 102 -0.07 -13.80 0.80
C THR A 102 -0.31 -14.61 -0.48
N ALA A 103 -1.46 -15.29 -0.60
CA ALA A 103 -1.84 -15.96 -1.85
C ALA A 103 -2.11 -14.94 -2.97
N GLY A 104 -2.70 -13.79 -2.65
CA GLY A 104 -2.86 -12.68 -3.59
C GLY A 104 -1.52 -12.09 -4.05
N VAL A 105 -0.55 -11.98 -3.14
CA VAL A 105 0.82 -11.57 -3.49
C VAL A 105 1.49 -12.61 -4.40
N GLU A 106 1.32 -13.90 -4.12
CA GLU A 106 1.85 -14.98 -4.96
C GLU A 106 1.21 -14.97 -6.35
N TYR A 107 -0.09 -14.72 -6.44
CA TYR A 107 -0.76 -14.51 -7.72
C TYR A 107 -0.08 -13.40 -8.55
N CYS A 108 0.20 -12.25 -7.93
CA CYS A 108 0.92 -11.16 -8.60
C CYS A 108 2.34 -11.59 -9.02
N ARG A 109 3.06 -12.32 -8.17
CA ARG A 109 4.40 -12.82 -8.43
C ARG A 109 4.45 -13.68 -9.69
N GLU A 110 3.48 -14.54 -9.88
CA GLU A 110 3.38 -15.45 -11.04
C GLU A 110 2.80 -14.73 -12.27
N LYS A 111 1.70 -14.02 -12.09
CA LYS A 111 0.97 -13.36 -13.20
C LYS A 111 1.79 -12.26 -13.86
N LEU A 112 2.58 -11.53 -13.07
CA LEU A 112 3.37 -10.39 -13.53
C LEU A 112 4.82 -10.77 -13.86
N GLU A 113 5.10 -12.05 -14.13
CA GLU A 113 6.42 -12.48 -14.58
C GLU A 113 6.85 -11.72 -15.83
N GLY A 114 8.07 -11.17 -15.82
CA GLY A 114 8.58 -10.28 -16.87
C GLY A 114 8.25 -8.79 -16.68
N PHE A 115 7.32 -8.45 -15.77
CA PHE A 115 6.97 -7.07 -15.41
C PHE A 115 7.34 -6.72 -13.97
N LEU A 116 7.40 -7.71 -13.09
CA LEU A 116 7.71 -7.57 -11.68
C LEU A 116 8.85 -8.50 -11.29
N ASP A 117 9.88 -7.96 -10.64
CA ASP A 117 10.88 -8.79 -9.99
C ASP A 117 10.26 -9.60 -8.86
N LYS A 118 10.50 -10.91 -8.86
CA LYS A 118 9.96 -11.85 -7.86
C LYS A 118 10.37 -11.48 -6.44
N GLU A 119 11.56 -10.92 -6.29
CA GLU A 119 12.11 -10.43 -5.01
C GLU A 119 11.18 -9.43 -4.32
N TYR A 120 10.50 -8.57 -5.07
CA TYR A 120 9.59 -7.57 -4.48
C TYR A 120 8.31 -8.20 -3.93
N ALA A 121 7.76 -9.17 -4.63
CA ALA A 121 6.64 -9.96 -4.12
C ALA A 121 7.04 -10.79 -2.89
N ASP A 122 8.21 -11.43 -2.93
CA ASP A 122 8.75 -12.20 -1.81
C ASP A 122 8.98 -11.32 -0.57
N GLY A 123 9.49 -10.10 -0.78
CA GLY A 123 9.65 -9.10 0.30
C GLY A 123 8.32 -8.71 0.94
N LEU A 124 7.29 -8.49 0.14
CA LEU A 124 5.96 -8.15 0.65
C LEU A 124 5.34 -9.30 1.45
N LYS A 125 5.50 -10.54 0.98
CA LYS A 125 5.10 -11.74 1.74
C LYS A 125 5.86 -11.84 3.07
N THR A 126 7.15 -11.58 3.07
CA THR A 126 7.98 -11.58 4.28
C THR A 126 7.47 -10.56 5.31
N ILE A 127 7.10 -9.35 4.88
CA ILE A 127 6.51 -8.35 5.77
C ILE A 127 5.22 -8.86 6.40
N ILE A 128 4.31 -9.37 5.59
CA ILE A 128 3.00 -9.87 6.06
C ILE A 128 3.17 -11.02 7.04
N ASP A 129 3.96 -12.03 6.69
CA ASP A 129 4.18 -13.22 7.52
C ASP A 129 4.90 -12.87 8.82
N SER A 130 5.93 -12.02 8.77
CA SER A 130 6.69 -11.60 9.96
C SER A 130 5.83 -10.80 10.92
N VAL A 131 5.04 -9.85 10.41
CA VAL A 131 4.11 -9.08 11.25
C VAL A 131 3.07 -9.99 11.90
N ASN A 132 2.47 -10.90 11.14
CA ASN A 132 1.50 -11.85 11.69
C ASN A 132 2.08 -12.78 12.75
N ALA A 133 3.35 -13.16 12.61
CA ALA A 133 4.00 -14.07 13.55
C ALA A 133 4.30 -13.45 14.92
N VAL A 134 4.54 -12.13 14.98
CA VAL A 134 5.04 -11.47 16.20
C VAL A 134 4.15 -10.33 16.72
N LYS A 135 3.08 -9.98 16.04
CA LYS A 135 2.15 -8.92 16.46
C LYS A 135 1.54 -9.22 17.83
N THR A 136 1.39 -8.18 18.64
CA THR A 136 0.77 -8.25 19.97
C THR A 136 -0.60 -7.58 20.04
N ALA A 137 -0.89 -6.65 19.12
CA ALA A 137 -2.18 -5.99 19.01
C ALA A 137 -3.16 -6.81 18.16
N GLU A 138 -4.46 -6.58 18.35
CA GLU A 138 -5.53 -7.22 17.59
C GLU A 138 -5.82 -6.42 16.32
N PHE A 139 -5.26 -6.82 15.20
CA PHE A 139 -5.49 -6.22 13.89
C PHE A 139 -5.28 -7.22 12.76
N LYS A 140 -5.75 -6.85 11.59
CA LYS A 140 -5.48 -7.58 10.34
C LYS A 140 -4.43 -6.85 9.52
N ILE A 141 -3.59 -7.59 8.80
CA ILE A 141 -2.77 -7.06 7.72
C ILE A 141 -3.27 -7.66 6.42
N ALA A 142 -3.61 -6.80 5.45
CA ALA A 142 -4.22 -7.20 4.19
C ALA A 142 -3.44 -6.64 3.01
N PHE A 143 -3.11 -7.49 2.06
CA PHE A 143 -2.64 -7.07 0.74
C PHE A 143 -3.78 -6.41 -0.03
N ASP A 144 -3.58 -5.16 -0.40
CA ASP A 144 -4.57 -4.39 -1.14
C ASP A 144 -3.92 -3.74 -2.38
N PRO A 145 -4.06 -4.35 -3.55
CA PRO A 145 -3.47 -3.85 -4.79
C PRO A 145 -4.10 -2.53 -5.27
N THR A 146 -5.21 -2.09 -4.68
CA THR A 146 -5.84 -0.80 -4.98
C THR A 146 -5.29 0.34 -4.13
N LEU A 147 -4.49 0.04 -3.10
CA LEU A 147 -3.89 1.06 -2.26
C LEU A 147 -2.87 1.87 -3.05
N VAL A 148 -3.16 3.15 -3.20
CA VAL A 148 -2.27 4.15 -3.81
C VAL A 148 -1.96 5.23 -2.78
N ARG A 149 -0.69 5.48 -2.51
CA ARG A 149 -0.23 6.54 -1.59
C ARG A 149 1.03 7.19 -2.13
N GLY A 150 1.22 8.47 -1.81
CA GLY A 150 2.48 9.17 -2.01
C GLY A 150 3.04 9.03 -3.42
N MET A 151 2.26 9.40 -4.43
CA MET A 151 2.55 9.16 -5.84
C MET A 151 3.91 9.65 -6.31
N SER A 152 4.47 10.65 -5.65
CA SER A 152 5.68 11.33 -6.10
C SER A 152 6.97 10.87 -5.39
N TYR A 153 6.91 10.14 -4.28
CA TYR A 153 8.12 9.85 -3.50
C TYR A 153 8.26 8.42 -2.96
N TYR A 154 7.20 7.65 -2.80
CA TYR A 154 7.34 6.25 -2.37
C TYR A 154 7.92 5.37 -3.48
N THR A 155 8.84 4.50 -3.13
CA THR A 155 9.62 3.67 -4.06
C THR A 155 9.42 2.17 -3.91
N GLY A 156 8.76 1.73 -2.86
CA GLY A 156 8.59 0.32 -2.51
C GLY A 156 7.29 0.06 -1.77
N PRO A 157 7.33 -0.72 -0.68
CA PRO A 157 6.16 -0.99 0.14
C PRO A 157 5.51 0.29 0.65
N ILE A 158 4.17 0.30 0.62
CA ILE A 158 3.31 1.35 1.14
C ILE A 158 2.26 0.72 2.04
N PHE A 159 1.84 1.42 3.09
CA PHE A 159 0.88 0.91 4.05
C PHE A 159 -0.02 2.00 4.61
N GLU A 160 -1.20 1.59 5.03
CA GLU A 160 -2.24 2.47 5.57
C GLU A 160 -2.97 1.79 6.70
N ILE A 161 -3.35 2.56 7.73
CA ILE A 161 -4.22 2.09 8.80
C ILE A 161 -5.66 2.43 8.42
N ALA A 162 -6.44 1.42 8.04
CA ALA A 162 -7.89 1.54 7.89
C ALA A 162 -8.56 1.24 9.25
N MET A 163 -9.27 2.22 9.77
CA MET A 163 -9.94 2.15 11.06
C MET A 163 -11.45 2.19 10.86
N ASP A 164 -12.14 1.10 11.16
CA ASP A 164 -13.58 0.97 10.94
C ASP A 164 -14.38 2.02 11.73
N GLU A 165 -13.98 2.28 12.98
CA GLU A 165 -14.61 3.29 13.84
C GLU A 165 -14.55 4.70 13.25
N TYR A 166 -13.50 5.02 12.51
CA TYR A 166 -13.32 6.31 11.83
C TYR A 166 -13.97 6.35 10.44
N GLY A 167 -14.20 5.19 9.84
CA GLY A 167 -14.69 5.07 8.48
C GLY A 167 -13.66 5.45 7.41
N GLY A 168 -12.37 5.35 7.72
CA GLY A 168 -11.30 5.72 6.80
C GLY A 168 -9.90 5.53 7.36
N SER A 169 -8.93 6.16 6.72
CA SER A 169 -7.51 6.11 7.10
C SER A 169 -7.20 6.99 8.30
N VAL A 170 -6.51 6.44 9.29
CA VAL A 170 -5.98 7.17 10.45
C VAL A 170 -4.45 7.29 10.46
N GLY A 171 -3.79 6.74 9.47
CA GLY A 171 -2.34 6.83 9.32
C GLY A 171 -1.83 6.08 8.12
N GLY A 172 -0.57 6.24 7.82
CA GLY A 172 0.08 5.52 6.74
C GLY A 172 1.52 5.92 6.52
N GLY A 173 2.17 5.18 5.63
CA GLY A 173 3.58 5.38 5.34
C GLY A 173 4.06 4.52 4.20
N GLY A 174 5.37 4.38 4.10
CA GLY A 174 6.02 3.58 3.09
C GLY A 174 7.51 3.88 2.96
N ARG A 175 8.14 3.14 2.05
CA ARG A 175 9.55 3.30 1.70
C ARG A 175 9.75 4.42 0.69
N TYR A 176 10.74 5.28 0.95
CA TYR A 176 11.07 6.45 0.12
C TYR A 176 12.59 6.59 -0.08
N ASP A 177 13.21 5.59 -0.68
CA ASP A 177 14.67 5.45 -0.81
C ASP A 177 15.36 6.55 -1.64
N GLU A 178 14.62 7.28 -2.48
CA GLU A 178 15.18 8.31 -3.34
C GLU A 178 15.06 9.73 -2.79
N MET A 179 14.22 9.94 -1.80
CA MET A 179 13.89 11.30 -1.34
C MET A 179 15.08 12.01 -0.71
N ILE A 180 15.77 11.34 0.22
CA ILE A 180 16.89 11.94 0.94
C ILE A 180 18.02 12.31 -0.01
N GLY A 181 18.29 11.44 -1.01
CA GLY A 181 19.32 11.69 -2.02
C GLY A 181 19.08 12.95 -2.86
N LYS A 182 17.80 13.32 -3.09
CA LYS A 182 17.46 14.55 -3.81
C LYS A 182 17.87 15.83 -3.08
N PHE A 183 17.90 15.77 -1.74
CA PHE A 183 18.28 16.91 -0.91
C PHE A 183 19.76 16.91 -0.52
N THR A 184 20.34 15.75 -0.30
CA THR A 184 21.71 15.62 0.25
C THR A 184 22.75 15.25 -0.80
N GLY A 185 22.32 14.75 -1.96
CA GLY A 185 23.21 14.17 -2.98
C GLY A 185 23.71 12.75 -2.63
N ASN A 186 23.36 12.23 -1.46
CA ASN A 186 23.75 10.90 -1.00
C ASN A 186 22.52 9.99 -0.92
N GLN A 187 22.54 8.89 -1.67
CA GLN A 187 21.49 7.86 -1.59
C GLN A 187 21.42 7.27 -0.19
N THR A 188 20.25 7.40 0.43
CA THR A 188 19.97 6.87 1.76
C THR A 188 18.61 6.20 1.75
N CYS A 189 18.57 4.91 2.04
CA CYS A 189 17.31 4.17 2.20
C CYS A 189 16.51 4.76 3.36
N ALA A 190 15.21 4.89 3.19
CA ALA A 190 14.32 5.43 4.20
C ALA A 190 12.93 4.82 4.12
N CYS A 191 12.34 4.60 5.29
CA CYS A 191 10.97 4.13 5.43
C CYS A 191 10.34 4.86 6.61
N GLY A 192 9.09 5.30 6.49
CA GLY A 192 8.43 6.06 7.54
C GLY A 192 6.97 5.70 7.73
N PHE A 193 6.44 5.99 8.91
CA PHE A 193 5.04 5.81 9.27
C PHE A 193 4.52 7.02 10.05
N SER A 194 3.35 7.52 9.68
CA SER A 194 2.70 8.64 10.35
C SER A 194 1.29 8.25 10.80
N ILE A 195 0.93 8.68 12.01
CA ILE A 195 -0.42 8.54 12.56
C ILE A 195 -1.09 9.92 12.55
N GLY A 196 -2.35 9.98 12.13
CA GLY A 196 -3.17 11.18 12.22
C GLY A 196 -3.55 11.46 13.67
N PHE A 197 -2.76 12.27 14.36
CA PHE A 197 -2.94 12.56 15.79
C PHE A 197 -4.35 13.02 16.12
N GLU A 198 -4.87 14.01 15.39
CA GLU A 198 -6.20 14.56 15.62
C GLU A 198 -7.30 13.51 15.43
N ARG A 199 -7.14 12.62 14.43
CA ARG A 199 -8.10 11.53 14.16
C ARG A 199 -8.16 10.54 15.30
N ILE A 200 -7.01 10.18 15.85
CA ILE A 200 -6.92 9.28 17.02
C ILE A 200 -7.51 9.95 18.27
N VAL A 201 -7.19 11.23 18.50
CA VAL A 201 -7.76 11.98 19.63
C VAL A 201 -9.28 12.09 19.52
N MET A 202 -9.82 12.37 18.34
CA MET A 202 -11.28 12.41 18.13
C MET A 202 -11.95 11.07 18.51
N LEU A 203 -11.39 9.95 18.03
CA LEU A 203 -11.90 8.62 18.35
C LEU A 203 -11.84 8.30 19.85
N LEU A 204 -10.78 8.74 20.52
CA LEU A 204 -10.68 8.55 21.97
C LEU A 204 -11.71 9.37 22.75
N LEU A 205 -11.98 10.61 22.30
CA LEU A 205 -12.99 11.48 22.93
C LEU A 205 -14.44 11.00 22.68
N GLU A 206 -14.68 10.28 21.59
CA GLU A 206 -16.00 9.70 21.29
C GLU A 206 -16.31 8.45 22.15
N ARG A 207 -15.29 7.88 22.80
CA ARG A 207 -15.46 6.70 23.68
C ARG A 207 -15.83 7.06 25.13
N ASP A 208 -15.64 8.32 25.55
CA ASP A 208 -15.99 8.83 26.86
C ASP A 208 -17.46 9.33 26.87
#